data_25d895773757c85439fac524ec9c553c
#
_entry.id   25d895773757c85439fac524ec9c553c
#
_cell.length_a   1.000
_cell.length_b   1.000
_cell.length_c   1.000
_cell.angle_alpha   90.00
_cell.angle_beta   90.00
_cell.angle_gamma   90.00
#
_symmetry.space_group_name_H-M   'P 1'
#
loop_
_entity.id
_entity.type
_entity.pdbx_description
1 polymer ?
#
loop_
_entity_poly.entity_id
_entity_poly.type
_entity_poly.pdbx_seq_one_letter_code
_entity_poly.pdbx_strand_id
1 'polypeptide(L)'
;MIPKPVLGLFRGNVATISAPTKGEVTSSSIAVTGSVEWYKGNATWGVAYKKHSASSWSYKASTSQTIDETLTSLDASTKYDIKLYVKFNGEYQYGSAIEVTTEAAPAETPGT
;
A
#
# COMPACT_ATOMS: atom_id res chain seq x y z
N MET A 1 2.23 -8.45 28.42
CA MET A 1 1.93 -8.54 28.17
C MET A 1 1.39 -8.47 27.77
N ILE A 2 1.13 -8.26 27.65
CA ILE A 2 0.61 -8.28 27.32
C ILE A 2 -0.01 -8.07 26.78
N PRO A 3 -0.20 -7.99 26.62
CA PRO A 3 -0.85 -7.90 26.15
C PRO A 3 -1.43 -7.71 25.55
N LYS A 4 -1.60 -7.61 25.45
CA LYS A 4 -2.13 -7.61 24.99
C LYS A 4 -3.01 -7.71 24.83
N PRO A 5 -3.31 -7.63 24.76
CA PRO A 5 -4.19 -7.88 24.64
C PRO A 5 -4.91 -8.25 24.36
N VAL A 6 -5.11 -8.27 24.45
CA VAL A 6 -5.75 -8.76 24.32
C VAL A 6 -6.50 -8.97 23.99
N LEU A 7 -6.75 -8.77 23.81
CA LEU A 7 -7.42 -8.95 23.54
C LEU A 7 -8.20 -9.27 22.93
N GLY A 8 -8.19 -9.81 22.75
CA GLY A 8 -8.93 -10.31 22.15
C GLY A 8 -9.97 -9.85 21.71
N LEU A 9 -10.19 -9.50 21.82
CA LEU A 9 -11.01 -9.01 21.70
C LEU A 9 -11.02 -8.57 20.60
N PHE A 10 -10.49 -8.56 20.18
CA PHE A 10 -10.47 -8.06 19.30
C PHE A 10 -10.94 -8.47 18.28
N ARG A 11 -11.71 -8.36 18.21
CA ARG A 11 -12.33 -8.68 17.32
C ARG A 11 -11.94 -8.11 16.15
N GLY A 12 -11.66 -7.52 15.72
CA GLY A 12 -11.39 -7.04 14.55
C GLY A 12 -10.02 -7.11 14.13
N ASN A 13 -9.16 -7.46 14.90
CA ASN A 13 -7.89 -7.43 14.52
C ASN A 13 -7.39 -8.71 14.09
N VAL A 14 -7.80 -9.12 12.98
CA VAL A 14 -7.48 -10.43 12.47
C VAL A 14 -6.36 -10.39 11.45
N ALA A 15 -5.73 -9.25 11.23
CA ALA A 15 -4.64 -9.14 10.26
C ALA A 15 -3.47 -8.40 10.86
N THR A 16 -2.29 -8.77 10.43
CA THR A 16 -1.05 -8.05 10.72
C THR A 16 -0.53 -7.51 9.40
N ILE A 17 -0.34 -6.23 9.31
CA ILE A 17 -0.05 -5.56 8.05
C ILE A 17 1.18 -4.69 8.27
N SER A 18 2.24 -4.97 7.51
CA SER A 18 3.44 -4.18 7.65
C SER A 18 3.28 -2.82 6.97
N ALA A 19 4.13 -1.88 7.30
CA ALA A 19 4.27 -0.70 6.48
C ALA A 19 4.91 -1.11 5.17
N PRO A 20 4.55 -0.48 4.07
CA PRO A 20 5.20 -0.83 2.81
C PRO A 20 6.62 -0.28 2.77
N THR A 21 7.44 -0.90 1.96
CA THR A 21 8.79 -0.42 1.69
C THR A 21 8.84 -0.04 0.22
N LYS A 22 9.32 1.16 -0.08
CA LYS A 22 9.42 1.53 -1.48
C LYS A 22 10.67 0.92 -2.07
N GLY A 23 10.56 0.51 -3.32
CA GLY A 23 11.71 0.07 -4.10
C GLY A 23 12.07 1.13 -5.12
N GLU A 24 12.12 0.73 -6.38
CA GLU A 24 12.50 1.66 -7.42
C GLU A 24 11.38 2.64 -7.70
N VAL A 25 11.72 3.89 -7.87
CA VAL A 25 10.78 4.95 -8.16
C VAL A 25 11.17 5.59 -9.47
N THR A 26 10.19 5.77 -10.35
CA THR A 26 10.43 6.48 -11.62
C THR A 26 9.46 7.66 -11.67
N SER A 27 9.37 8.29 -12.82
CA SER A 27 8.43 9.40 -12.96
C SER A 27 6.98 8.93 -13.09
N SER A 28 6.76 7.63 -13.31
CA SER A 28 5.40 7.13 -13.49
C SER A 28 5.13 5.86 -12.71
N SER A 29 6.05 5.39 -11.89
CA SER A 29 5.85 4.15 -11.18
C SER A 29 6.57 4.15 -9.84
N ILE A 30 6.07 3.32 -8.92
CA ILE A 30 6.68 3.14 -7.60
C ILE A 30 6.59 1.65 -7.29
N ALA A 31 7.71 1.00 -7.06
CA ALA A 31 7.72 -0.39 -6.64
C ALA A 31 7.51 -0.42 -5.13
N VAL A 32 6.71 -1.36 -4.67
CA VAL A 32 6.31 -1.45 -3.27
C VAL A 32 6.41 -2.89 -2.83
N THR A 33 7.01 -3.12 -1.69
CA THR A 33 7.05 -4.44 -1.09
C THR A 33 6.50 -4.38 0.33
N GLY A 34 6.12 -5.52 0.85
CA GLY A 34 5.64 -5.61 2.21
C GLY A 34 5.07 -6.98 2.49
N SER A 35 4.40 -7.13 3.60
CA SER A 35 3.81 -8.41 3.94
C SER A 35 2.52 -8.20 4.73
N VAL A 36 1.61 -9.13 4.56
CA VAL A 36 0.36 -9.14 5.31
C VAL A 36 0.12 -10.56 5.77
N GLU A 37 -0.53 -10.70 6.92
CA GLU A 37 -0.95 -11.99 7.44
C GLU A 37 -2.33 -11.84 8.02
N TRP A 38 -3.12 -12.89 7.94
CA TRP A 38 -4.41 -12.90 8.62
C TRP A 38 -4.63 -14.30 9.16
N TYR A 39 -5.55 -14.42 10.14
CA TYR A 39 -5.61 -15.62 10.94
C TYR A 39 -6.74 -16.54 10.59
N LYS A 40 -7.71 -16.11 9.81
CA LYS A 40 -8.70 -17.03 9.36
C LYS A 40 -9.58 -16.38 8.32
N GLY A 41 -10.21 -17.21 7.55
CA GLY A 41 -11.17 -16.76 6.57
C GLY A 41 -10.54 -16.32 5.28
N ASN A 42 -11.36 -15.98 4.34
CA ASN A 42 -10.92 -15.49 3.05
C ASN A 42 -10.79 -13.99 3.10
N ALA A 43 -9.79 -13.50 2.42
CA ALA A 43 -9.53 -12.08 2.39
C ALA A 43 -8.99 -11.70 1.02
N THR A 44 -9.10 -10.42 0.70
CA THR A 44 -8.33 -9.85 -0.40
C THR A 44 -7.36 -8.85 0.22
N TRP A 45 -6.27 -8.60 -0.46
CA TRP A 45 -5.24 -7.75 0.10
C TRP A 45 -4.39 -7.18 -1.02
N GLY A 46 -3.60 -6.18 -0.69
CA GLY A 46 -2.70 -5.56 -1.64
C GLY A 46 -2.27 -4.20 -1.18
N VAL A 47 -2.13 -3.30 -2.13
CA VAL A 47 -1.59 -1.96 -1.91
C VAL A 47 -2.70 -0.94 -2.13
N ALA A 48 -2.85 -0.03 -1.17
CA ALA A 48 -3.74 1.11 -1.31
C ALA A 48 -2.88 2.34 -1.51
N TYR A 49 -3.24 3.18 -2.44
CA TYR A 49 -2.43 4.34 -2.74
C TYR A 49 -3.30 5.48 -3.26
N LYS A 50 -2.81 6.69 -3.08
CA LYS A 50 -3.47 7.87 -3.61
C LYS A 50 -2.46 9.01 -3.70
N LYS A 51 -2.76 10.00 -4.51
CA LYS A 51 -2.00 11.23 -4.44
C LYS A 51 -2.21 11.82 -3.06
N HIS A 52 -1.18 12.40 -2.49
CA HIS A 52 -1.25 12.92 -1.13
C HIS A 52 -2.42 13.89 -0.99
N SER A 53 -2.69 14.68 -2.02
CA SER A 53 -3.76 15.66 -1.98
C SER A 53 -5.13 15.10 -2.32
N ALA A 54 -5.23 13.86 -2.73
CA ALA A 54 -6.52 13.29 -3.12
C ALA A 54 -7.27 12.81 -1.88
N SER A 55 -8.58 12.66 -2.02
CA SER A 55 -9.40 12.22 -0.91
C SER A 55 -9.77 10.75 -1.00
N SER A 56 -9.55 10.12 -2.13
CA SER A 56 -9.95 8.72 -2.31
C SER A 56 -8.74 7.85 -2.59
N TRP A 57 -8.80 6.62 -2.09
CA TRP A 57 -7.73 5.66 -2.28
C TRP A 57 -8.02 4.79 -3.49
N SER A 58 -6.96 4.39 -4.19
CA SER A 58 -7.03 3.37 -5.23
C SER A 58 -6.41 2.09 -4.67
N TYR A 59 -6.77 0.96 -5.22
CA TYR A 59 -6.35 -0.33 -4.67
C TYR A 59 -5.79 -1.21 -5.76
N LYS A 60 -4.68 -1.86 -5.46
CA LYS A 60 -4.08 -2.84 -6.36
C LYS A 60 -3.99 -4.15 -5.60
N ALA A 61 -4.79 -5.13 -6.00
CA ALA A 61 -4.82 -6.40 -5.31
C ALA A 61 -3.57 -7.21 -5.58
N SER A 62 -3.13 -7.95 -4.59
CA SER A 62 -1.99 -8.84 -4.70
C SER A 62 -2.46 -10.27 -4.58
N THR A 63 -1.63 -11.21 -5.00
CA THR A 63 -1.95 -12.61 -4.91
C THR A 63 -1.05 -13.35 -3.95
N SER A 64 -0.02 -12.70 -3.43
CA SER A 64 0.90 -13.31 -2.47
C SER A 64 0.90 -12.48 -1.21
N GLN A 65 1.01 -13.15 -0.07
CA GLN A 65 1.11 -12.44 1.21
C GLN A 65 2.42 -11.69 1.34
N THR A 66 3.43 -12.07 0.60
CA THR A 66 4.62 -11.26 0.44
C THR A 66 4.33 -10.36 -0.76
N ILE A 67 4.07 -9.11 -0.49
CA ILE A 67 3.61 -8.18 -1.51
C ILE A 67 4.81 -7.64 -2.27
N ASP A 68 4.70 -7.64 -3.58
CA ASP A 68 5.74 -7.14 -4.45
C ASP A 68 5.02 -6.60 -5.68
N GLU A 69 4.58 -5.37 -5.60
CA GLU A 69 3.77 -4.78 -6.65
C GLU A 69 4.43 -3.50 -7.16
N THR A 70 4.12 -3.16 -8.37
CA THR A 70 4.60 -1.89 -8.94
C THR A 70 3.37 -1.07 -9.31
N LEU A 71 3.27 0.11 -8.73
CA LEU A 71 2.20 1.04 -9.06
C LEU A 71 2.61 1.76 -10.34
N THR A 72 1.70 1.82 -11.30
CA THR A 72 2.01 2.37 -12.61
C THR A 72 1.03 3.47 -12.95
N SER A 73 1.28 4.14 -14.06
CA SER A 73 0.41 5.21 -14.54
C SER A 73 0.28 6.35 -13.54
N LEU A 74 1.36 6.63 -12.85
CA LEU A 74 1.38 7.70 -11.86
C LEU A 74 1.83 9.00 -12.51
N ASP A 75 1.55 10.11 -11.85
CA ASP A 75 2.00 11.41 -12.33
C ASP A 75 3.40 11.68 -11.84
N ALA A 76 4.16 12.40 -12.61
CA ALA A 76 5.53 12.76 -12.26
C ALA A 76 5.54 13.84 -11.19
N SER A 77 6.60 13.88 -10.43
CA SER A 77 6.84 14.91 -9.41
C SER A 77 5.66 15.05 -8.45
N THR A 78 5.03 13.95 -8.11
CA THR A 78 3.82 13.96 -7.31
C THR A 78 4.00 13.07 -6.10
N LYS A 79 3.61 13.55 -4.94
CA LYS A 79 3.67 12.77 -3.71
C LYS A 79 2.47 11.84 -3.63
N TYR A 80 2.73 10.59 -3.31
CA TYR A 80 1.69 9.58 -3.13
C TYR A 80 1.77 9.04 -1.72
N ASP A 81 0.61 8.75 -1.14
CA ASP A 81 0.50 8.03 0.12
C ASP A 81 0.24 6.58 -0.23
N ILE A 82 0.94 5.67 0.42
CA ILE A 82 0.89 4.25 0.10
C ILE A 82 0.80 3.46 1.40
N LYS A 83 -0.12 2.52 1.45
CA LYS A 83 -0.22 1.63 2.60
C LYS A 83 -0.70 0.28 2.09
N LEU A 84 -0.59 -0.75 2.92
CA LEU A 84 -1.09 -2.06 2.57
C LEU A 84 -2.46 -2.26 3.22
N TYR A 85 -3.27 -3.14 2.65
CA TYR A 85 -4.59 -3.39 3.17
C TYR A 85 -4.92 -4.88 3.16
N VAL A 86 -5.82 -5.27 4.04
CA VAL A 86 -6.47 -6.57 4.01
C VAL A 86 -7.95 -6.30 4.16
N LYS A 87 -8.76 -6.94 3.34
CA LYS A 87 -10.20 -6.75 3.38
C LYS A 87 -10.85 -8.08 3.73
N PHE A 88 -11.55 -8.11 4.86
CA PHE A 88 -12.33 -9.24 5.31
C PHE A 88 -13.78 -8.86 5.34
N ASN A 89 -14.64 -9.64 4.73
CA ASN A 89 -16.09 -9.47 4.87
C ASN A 89 -16.52 -8.03 4.63
N GLY A 90 -15.90 -7.39 3.67
CA GLY A 90 -16.24 -6.02 3.33
C GLY A 90 -15.59 -4.97 4.18
N GLU A 91 -14.80 -5.38 5.20
CA GLU A 91 -14.13 -4.41 6.05
C GLU A 91 -12.67 -4.37 5.76
N TYR A 92 -12.13 -3.16 5.64
CA TYR A 92 -10.71 -2.96 5.36
C TYR A 92 -9.94 -2.78 6.65
N GLN A 93 -8.74 -3.35 6.69
CA GLN A 93 -7.75 -3.05 7.70
C GLN A 93 -6.51 -2.58 6.99
N TYR A 94 -5.80 -1.65 7.60
CA TYR A 94 -4.66 -1.01 6.96
C TYR A 94 -3.47 -1.02 7.88
N GLY A 95 -2.29 -1.10 7.29
CA GLY A 95 -1.06 -0.86 8.01
C GLY A 95 -0.71 0.62 7.96
N SER A 96 0.49 0.95 8.39
CA SER A 96 0.98 2.32 8.37
C SER A 96 1.25 2.76 6.95
N ALA A 97 1.03 4.02 6.66
CA ALA A 97 1.27 4.56 5.33
C ALA A 97 2.65 5.15 5.24
N ILE A 98 3.21 5.15 4.03
CA ILE A 98 4.43 5.89 3.74
C ILE A 98 4.11 6.91 2.65
N GLU A 99 4.98 7.87 2.50
CA GLU A 99 4.86 8.88 1.46
C GLU A 99 6.02 8.72 0.50
N VAL A 100 5.73 8.72 -0.78
CA VAL A 100 6.74 8.56 -1.81
C VAL A 100 6.44 9.57 -2.92
N THR A 101 7.44 10.28 -3.38
CA THR A 101 7.27 11.24 -4.47
C THR A 101 7.89 10.65 -5.72
N THR A 102 7.12 10.61 -6.82
CA THR A 102 7.65 10.16 -8.09
C THR A 102 8.69 11.14 -8.58
N GLU A 103 9.54 10.66 -9.47
CA GLU A 103 10.59 11.50 -10.01
C GLU A 103 10.03 12.46 -11.04
N ALA A 104 10.79 13.47 -11.35
CA ALA A 104 10.41 14.40 -12.39
C ALA A 104 10.40 13.67 -13.72
N ALA A 105 9.52 14.11 -14.61
CA ALA A 105 9.51 13.54 -15.94
C ALA A 105 10.86 13.78 -16.60
N PRO A 106 11.31 12.83 -17.43
CA PRO A 106 12.58 13.03 -18.12
C PRO A 106 12.54 14.31 -18.94
N ALA A 107 13.63 14.96 -19.00
CA ALA A 107 13.69 16.17 -19.79
C ALA A 107 13.40 15.83 -21.23
N GLU A 108 12.49 16.56 -21.77
CA GLU A 108 12.06 16.21 -23.00
C GLU A 108 12.86 16.83 -23.87
N THR A 109 13.36 16.45 -24.60
CA THR A 109 14.03 16.98 -25.36
C THR A 109 13.42 17.45 -26.30
N PRO A 110 13.29 18.28 -26.32
CA PRO A 110 12.40 18.70 -27.03
C PRO A 110 12.92 18.69 -28.23
N GLY A 111 13.06 18.40 -28.47
CA GLY A 111 13.30 18.38 -29.22
C GLY A 111 13.34 18.67 -29.59
N THR A 112 13.34 18.87 -29.38
CA THR A 112 13.37 19.02 -29.36
C THR A 112 13.31 19.22 -29.55
#